data_3d014dab730d6ca29c04f4e3b74a95f1
#
_entry.id   3d014dab730d6ca29c04f4e3b74a95f1
#
_cell.length_a   1.000
_cell.length_b   1.000
_cell.length_c   1.000
_cell.angle_alpha   90.00
_cell.angle_beta   90.00
_cell.angle_gamma   90.00
#
_symmetry.space_group_name_H-M   'P 1'
#
loop_
_entity.id
_entity.type
_entity.pdbx_description
1 polymer ?
#
loop_
_entity_poly.entity_id
_entity_poly.type
_entity_poly.pdbx_seq_one_letter_code
_entity_poly.pdbx_strand_id
1 'polypeptide(L)'
;MIRAAHQSVVALANCMRCESKLSYVEKNLVAGEKLLYQTRHHWIVLLGPLLVSLLLGIPGLGLLVESIATKSGNSQASRSNGISAGGMAIIGLILLVAAIGTFAYGIAKRNATEMAVTNKRVLIKTGMASRRTLDVILTRVESIGVEETVPGRMLGYGTVIVRGTGGTPETFAMIAHPQEFRRAVQEQTGREQIGSH
;
A
#
# COMPACT_ATOMS: atom_id res chain seq x y z
N MET A 1 3.61 31.06 -23.65
CA MET A 1 3.99 31.24 -22.23
C MET A 1 3.22 30.35 -21.26
N ILE A 2 1.95 30.05 -21.44
CA ILE A 2 1.11 29.25 -20.49
C ILE A 2 1.51 27.75 -20.39
N ARG A 3 2.01 27.14 -21.47
CA ARG A 3 2.45 25.71 -21.47
C ARG A 3 3.72 25.46 -20.65
N ALA A 4 4.63 26.42 -20.58
CA ALA A 4 5.87 26.28 -19.80
C ALA A 4 5.60 26.35 -18.29
N ALA A 5 4.66 27.19 -17.86
CA ALA A 5 4.25 27.30 -16.47
C ALA A 5 3.56 26.02 -15.96
N HIS A 6 2.73 25.39 -16.80
CA HIS A 6 2.07 24.13 -16.44
C HIS A 6 3.05 22.96 -16.28
N GLN A 7 4.08 22.88 -17.13
CA GLN A 7 5.14 21.86 -17.00
C GLN A 7 5.99 22.07 -15.74
N SER A 8 6.26 23.32 -15.36
CA SER A 8 7.01 23.64 -14.15
C SER A 8 6.23 23.31 -12.88
N VAL A 9 4.91 23.52 -12.85
CA VAL A 9 4.05 23.19 -11.71
C VAL A 9 3.92 21.67 -11.54
N VAL A 10 3.79 20.92 -12.64
CA VAL A 10 3.76 19.45 -12.62
C VAL A 10 5.11 18.87 -12.19
N ALA A 11 6.22 19.46 -12.63
CA ALA A 11 7.56 19.08 -12.21
C ALA A 11 7.80 19.36 -10.72
N LEU A 12 7.35 20.52 -10.21
CA LEU A 12 7.42 20.88 -8.78
C LEU A 12 6.51 20.00 -7.91
N ALA A 13 5.31 19.67 -8.38
CA ALA A 13 4.40 18.75 -7.67
C ALA A 13 4.96 17.32 -7.63
N ASN A 14 5.65 16.86 -8.67
CA ASN A 14 6.39 15.60 -8.67
C ASN A 14 7.64 15.65 -7.78
N CYS A 15 8.36 16.78 -7.73
CA CYS A 15 9.51 16.97 -6.87
C CYS A 15 9.13 16.97 -5.38
N MET A 16 8.05 17.67 -4.99
CA MET A 16 7.54 17.65 -3.60
C MET A 16 6.99 16.28 -3.17
N ARG A 17 6.53 15.43 -4.10
CA ARG A 17 6.10 14.06 -3.82
C ARG A 17 7.28 13.10 -3.66
N CYS A 18 8.46 13.47 -4.15
CA CYS A 18 9.70 12.67 -4.08
C CYS A 18 10.44 12.80 -2.75
N GLU A 19 10.17 13.83 -1.96
CA GLU A 19 11.00 14.19 -0.78
C GLU A 19 10.57 13.51 0.54
N SER A 20 9.54 12.67 0.54
CA SER A 20 9.13 11.96 1.74
C SER A 20 9.61 10.51 1.78
N LYS A 21 10.71 10.26 2.44
CA LYS A 21 11.40 9.00 2.74
C LYS A 21 12.13 8.40 1.53
N LEU A 22 13.45 8.54 1.55
CA LEU A 22 14.37 7.71 0.76
C LEU A 22 13.83 6.28 0.73
N SER A 23 13.32 5.87 -0.43
CA SER A 23 12.77 4.53 -0.66
C SER A 23 13.87 3.51 -0.37
N TYR A 24 13.51 2.34 0.14
CA TYR A 24 14.48 1.25 0.31
C TYR A 24 15.25 0.99 -0.99
N VAL A 25 14.59 1.14 -2.12
CA VAL A 25 15.16 0.97 -3.44
C VAL A 25 16.31 1.95 -3.69
N GLU A 26 16.14 3.23 -3.37
CA GLU A 26 17.19 4.25 -3.57
C GLU A 26 18.45 4.00 -2.73
N LYS A 27 18.28 3.40 -1.55
CA LYS A 27 19.42 3.05 -0.67
C LYS A 27 20.21 1.83 -1.16
N ASN A 28 19.61 1.00 -2.00
CA ASN A 28 20.21 -0.26 -2.47
C ASN A 28 20.57 -0.23 -3.97
N LEU A 29 20.49 0.94 -4.61
CA LEU A 29 20.95 1.10 -6.00
C LEU A 29 22.48 0.94 -6.07
N VAL A 30 22.93 0.14 -7.03
CA VAL A 30 24.36 -0.05 -7.32
C VAL A 30 24.85 1.12 -8.21
N ALA A 31 26.13 1.44 -8.15
CA ALA A 31 26.72 2.49 -8.97
C ALA A 31 26.38 2.29 -10.47
N GLY A 32 25.79 3.34 -11.08
CA GLY A 32 25.33 3.30 -12.47
C GLY A 32 23.96 2.68 -12.69
N GLU A 33 23.26 2.26 -11.62
CA GLU A 33 21.89 1.78 -11.69
C GLU A 33 20.89 2.95 -11.61
N LYS A 34 19.92 2.99 -12.53
CA LYS A 34 18.89 4.04 -12.60
C LYS A 34 17.54 3.43 -12.29
N LEU A 35 16.79 4.07 -11.38
CA LEU A 35 15.40 3.74 -11.12
C LEU A 35 14.54 4.22 -12.31
N LEU A 36 13.81 3.30 -12.92
CA LEU A 36 12.98 3.57 -14.10
C LEU A 36 11.51 3.63 -13.75
N TYR A 37 11.05 2.70 -12.93
CA TYR A 37 9.66 2.63 -12.51
C TYR A 37 9.57 2.13 -11.07
N GLN A 38 8.68 2.74 -10.30
CA GLN A 38 8.39 2.31 -8.93
C GLN A 38 6.88 2.25 -8.72
N THR A 39 6.42 1.17 -8.13
CA THR A 39 5.02 1.01 -7.74
C THR A 39 4.89 0.49 -6.31
N ARG A 40 3.69 0.63 -5.75
CA ARG A 40 3.34 0.24 -4.38
C ARG A 40 2.00 -0.46 -4.37
N HIS A 41 1.62 -1.00 -3.21
CA HIS A 41 0.26 -1.51 -3.01
C HIS A 41 -0.79 -0.43 -3.26
N HIS A 42 -1.84 -0.82 -3.98
CA HIS A 42 -2.99 0.05 -4.24
C HIS A 42 -3.71 0.40 -2.94
N TRP A 43 -4.33 1.59 -2.90
CA TRP A 43 -5.06 2.06 -1.70
C TRP A 43 -6.23 1.16 -1.28
N ILE A 44 -6.73 0.32 -2.18
CA ILE A 44 -7.83 -0.62 -1.94
C ILE A 44 -7.50 -1.63 -0.83
N VAL A 45 -6.22 -1.89 -0.56
CA VAL A 45 -5.76 -2.70 0.58
C VAL A 45 -6.20 -2.11 1.92
N LEU A 46 -6.47 -0.80 1.97
CA LEU A 46 -6.96 -0.13 3.17
C LEU A 46 -8.47 -0.32 3.40
N LEU A 47 -9.25 -0.73 2.39
CA LEU A 47 -10.70 -0.89 2.54
C LEU A 47 -11.06 -1.92 3.61
N GLY A 48 -10.35 -3.05 3.67
CA GLY A 48 -10.58 -4.05 4.70
C GLY A 48 -10.37 -3.49 6.12
N PRO A 49 -9.17 -3.02 6.46
CA PRO A 49 -8.92 -2.37 7.75
C PRO A 49 -9.84 -1.18 8.04
N LEU A 50 -10.20 -0.38 7.02
CA LEU A 50 -11.13 0.74 7.18
C LEU A 50 -12.53 0.27 7.61
N LEU A 51 -13.09 -0.74 6.95
CA LEU A 51 -14.40 -1.28 7.30
C LEU A 51 -14.40 -1.87 8.71
N VAL A 52 -13.36 -2.62 9.09
CA VAL A 52 -13.21 -3.17 10.43
C VAL A 52 -13.07 -2.05 11.47
N SER A 53 -12.26 -1.02 11.19
CA SER A 53 -12.10 0.10 12.11
C SER A 53 -13.39 0.92 12.28
N LEU A 54 -14.19 1.05 11.23
CA LEU A 54 -15.50 1.71 11.30
C LEU A 54 -16.50 0.90 12.12
N LEU A 55 -16.52 -0.43 11.90
CA LEU A 55 -17.40 -1.35 12.63
C LEU A 55 -17.11 -1.37 14.14
N LEU A 56 -15.85 -1.23 14.53
CA LEU A 56 -15.44 -1.14 15.94
C LEU A 56 -15.53 0.29 16.47
N GLY A 57 -15.21 1.27 15.68
CA GLY A 57 -15.11 2.67 16.11
C GLY A 57 -16.46 3.32 16.37
N ILE A 58 -17.47 3.05 15.52
CA ILE A 58 -18.81 3.63 15.69
C ILE A 58 -19.43 3.20 17.03
N PRO A 59 -19.56 1.90 17.37
CA PRO A 59 -20.10 1.49 18.66
C PRO A 59 -19.20 1.91 19.82
N GLY A 60 -17.87 1.92 19.65
CA GLY A 60 -16.95 2.40 20.67
C GLY A 60 -17.18 3.87 21.02
N LEU A 61 -17.36 4.72 20.02
CA LEU A 61 -17.67 6.13 20.20
C LEU A 61 -19.06 6.31 20.84
N GLY A 62 -20.07 5.54 20.41
CA GLY A 62 -21.42 5.56 20.97
C GLY A 62 -21.41 5.29 22.48
N LEU A 63 -20.73 4.22 22.91
CA LEU A 63 -20.60 3.87 24.33
C LEU A 63 -19.89 4.95 25.16
N LEU A 64 -18.89 5.64 24.59
CA LEU A 64 -18.23 6.74 25.28
C LEU A 64 -19.15 7.94 25.43
N VAL A 65 -19.88 8.32 24.39
CA VAL A 65 -20.84 9.43 24.45
C VAL A 65 -21.94 9.15 25.48
N GLU A 66 -22.50 7.92 25.49
CA GLU A 66 -23.50 7.52 26.50
C GLU A 66 -22.92 7.55 27.91
N SER A 67 -21.69 7.12 28.11
CA SER A 67 -21.05 7.15 29.45
C SER A 67 -20.88 8.56 29.99
N ILE A 68 -20.59 9.53 29.13
CA ILE A 68 -20.49 10.95 29.50
C ILE A 68 -21.86 11.52 29.76
N ALA A 69 -22.86 11.22 28.91
CA ALA A 69 -24.23 11.70 29.08
C ALA A 69 -24.88 11.21 30.38
N THR A 70 -24.60 9.96 30.80
CA THR A 70 -25.10 9.39 32.07
C THR A 70 -24.47 10.06 33.29
N LYS A 71 -23.19 10.43 33.22
CA LYS A 71 -22.52 11.20 34.28
C LYS A 71 -23.09 12.62 34.44
N SER A 72 -23.55 13.20 33.34
CA SER A 72 -24.13 14.55 33.29
C SER A 72 -25.61 14.61 33.74
N GLY A 73 -26.19 13.47 34.16
CA GLY A 73 -27.59 13.42 34.67
C GLY A 73 -28.68 13.54 33.62
N ASN A 74 -28.31 13.53 32.33
CA ASN A 74 -29.22 13.90 31.24
C ASN A 74 -29.85 12.70 30.49
N SER A 75 -29.56 11.46 30.87
CA SER A 75 -30.11 10.31 30.18
C SER A 75 -30.77 9.29 31.08
N GLN A 76 -32.07 9.13 30.90
CA GLN A 76 -32.87 8.04 31.50
C GLN A 76 -32.62 6.67 30.84
N ALA A 77 -31.89 6.63 29.72
CA ALA A 77 -31.63 5.45 28.92
C ALA A 77 -30.69 4.42 29.58
N SER A 78 -29.88 4.82 30.54
CA SER A 78 -28.79 3.96 31.07
C SER A 78 -29.21 2.95 32.15
N ARG A 79 -30.49 2.89 32.51
CA ARG A 79 -30.98 1.95 33.53
C ARG A 79 -31.30 0.54 33.01
N SER A 80 -31.35 0.35 31.72
CA SER A 80 -31.81 -0.94 31.14
C SER A 80 -30.75 -2.02 30.98
N ASN A 81 -29.48 -1.71 30.95
CA ASN A 81 -28.44 -2.70 30.56
C ASN A 81 -27.54 -3.20 31.72
N GLY A 82 -27.78 -2.79 32.99
CA GLY A 82 -27.01 -3.30 34.13
C GLY A 82 -25.51 -2.94 34.17
N ILE A 83 -24.99 -2.26 33.13
CA ILE A 83 -23.58 -1.86 33.05
C ILE A 83 -23.42 -0.45 33.59
N SER A 84 -22.49 -0.26 34.53
CA SER A 84 -22.20 1.08 35.06
C SER A 84 -21.62 2.00 34.00
N ALA A 85 -21.82 3.32 34.12
CA ALA A 85 -21.25 4.31 33.22
C ALA A 85 -19.71 4.17 33.06
N GLY A 86 -19.02 3.76 34.13
CA GLY A 86 -17.59 3.45 34.10
C GLY A 86 -17.28 2.23 33.23
N GLY A 87 -18.11 1.18 33.30
CA GLY A 87 -17.95 -0.02 32.44
C GLY A 87 -18.14 0.30 31.00
N MET A 88 -19.14 1.12 30.62
CA MET A 88 -19.37 1.55 29.23
C MET A 88 -18.18 2.36 28.70
N ALA A 89 -17.60 3.25 29.51
CA ALA A 89 -16.43 4.03 29.13
C ALA A 89 -15.22 3.15 28.84
N ILE A 90 -14.97 2.14 29.68
CA ILE A 90 -13.83 1.23 29.49
C ILE A 90 -14.01 0.41 28.20
N ILE A 91 -15.18 -0.19 27.97
CA ILE A 91 -15.48 -0.95 26.76
C ILE A 91 -15.36 -0.06 25.51
N GLY A 92 -15.95 1.14 25.55
CA GLY A 92 -15.87 2.10 24.45
C GLY A 92 -14.43 2.49 24.13
N LEU A 93 -13.60 2.72 25.15
CA LEU A 93 -12.18 3.04 24.98
C LEU A 93 -11.40 1.87 24.34
N ILE A 94 -11.62 0.64 24.81
CA ILE A 94 -10.98 -0.56 24.24
C ILE A 94 -11.34 -0.70 22.75
N LEU A 95 -12.61 -0.53 22.38
CA LEU A 95 -13.06 -0.61 20.99
C LEU A 95 -12.42 0.49 20.12
N LEU A 96 -12.29 1.71 20.64
CA LEU A 96 -11.62 2.79 19.91
C LEU A 96 -10.14 2.51 19.70
N VAL A 97 -9.44 2.05 20.73
CA VAL A 97 -8.02 1.69 20.61
C VAL A 97 -7.84 0.55 19.61
N ALA A 98 -8.71 -0.46 19.62
CA ALA A 98 -8.71 -1.54 18.64
C ALA A 98 -8.99 -1.03 17.22
N ALA A 99 -9.93 -0.09 17.03
CA ALA A 99 -10.24 0.51 15.75
C ALA A 99 -9.03 1.29 15.18
N ILE A 100 -8.39 2.11 16.01
CA ILE A 100 -7.18 2.87 15.62
C ILE A 100 -6.04 1.90 15.30
N GLY A 101 -5.84 0.87 16.10
CA GLY A 101 -4.81 -0.14 15.90
C GLY A 101 -4.96 -0.90 14.58
N THR A 102 -6.19 -1.34 14.24
CA THR A 102 -6.49 -2.03 12.97
C THR A 102 -6.25 -1.13 11.76
N PHE A 103 -6.61 0.14 11.83
CA PHE A 103 -6.39 1.10 10.77
C PHE A 103 -4.89 1.42 10.59
N ALA A 104 -4.17 1.67 11.68
CA ALA A 104 -2.73 1.90 11.66
C ALA A 104 -1.96 0.69 11.10
N TYR A 105 -2.37 -0.54 11.46
CA TYR A 105 -1.83 -1.77 10.89
C TYR A 105 -2.04 -1.84 9.37
N GLY A 106 -3.23 -1.46 8.88
CA GLY A 106 -3.52 -1.39 7.44
C GLY A 106 -2.59 -0.45 6.69
N ILE A 107 -2.37 0.75 7.24
CA ILE A 107 -1.43 1.75 6.66
C ILE A 107 -0.01 1.18 6.65
N ALA A 108 0.43 0.61 7.75
CA ALA A 108 1.77 0.03 7.86
C ALA A 108 1.97 -1.12 6.86
N LYS A 109 0.97 -2.00 6.70
CA LYS A 109 0.98 -3.09 5.71
C LYS A 109 1.09 -2.56 4.28
N ARG A 110 0.33 -1.52 3.93
CA ARG A 110 0.40 -0.89 2.61
C ARG A 110 1.80 -0.33 2.32
N ASN A 111 2.41 0.34 3.30
CA ASN A 111 3.71 0.98 3.14
C ASN A 111 4.89 -0.01 3.18
N ALA A 112 4.64 -1.27 3.57
CA ALA A 112 5.68 -2.30 3.69
C ALA A 112 6.05 -2.96 2.36
N THR A 113 5.29 -2.71 1.27
CA THR A 113 5.55 -3.30 -0.04
C THR A 113 5.98 -2.22 -1.02
N GLU A 114 7.16 -2.40 -1.58
CA GLU A 114 7.74 -1.56 -2.62
C GLU A 114 8.24 -2.44 -3.76
N MET A 115 7.89 -2.08 -4.99
CA MET A 115 8.36 -2.72 -6.20
C MET A 115 9.02 -1.68 -7.10
N ALA A 116 10.16 -2.02 -7.65
CA ALA A 116 10.90 -1.13 -8.53
C ALA A 116 11.53 -1.90 -9.70
N VAL A 117 11.57 -1.24 -10.83
CA VAL A 117 12.27 -1.67 -12.03
C VAL A 117 13.44 -0.73 -12.24
N THR A 118 14.63 -1.29 -12.34
CA THR A 118 15.83 -0.55 -12.68
C THR A 118 16.31 -0.96 -14.07
N ASN A 119 17.38 -0.35 -14.52
CA ASN A 119 18.00 -0.72 -15.80
C ASN A 119 18.74 -2.08 -15.78
N LYS A 120 18.88 -2.74 -14.60
CA LYS A 120 19.63 -4.00 -14.47
C LYS A 120 18.82 -5.13 -13.83
N ARG A 121 17.87 -4.80 -12.95
CA ARG A 121 17.13 -5.79 -12.16
C ARG A 121 15.75 -5.31 -11.77
N VAL A 122 14.89 -6.25 -11.39
CA VAL A 122 13.61 -6.01 -10.74
C VAL A 122 13.81 -6.21 -9.24
N LEU A 123 13.55 -5.16 -8.47
CA LEU A 123 13.64 -5.14 -7.01
C LEU A 123 12.24 -5.20 -6.42
N ILE A 124 11.96 -6.20 -5.62
CA ILE A 124 10.68 -6.36 -4.94
C ILE A 124 10.93 -6.57 -3.46
N LYS A 125 10.39 -5.68 -2.66
CA LYS A 125 10.42 -5.79 -1.21
C LYS A 125 9.02 -5.92 -0.67
N THR A 126 8.77 -6.98 0.05
CA THR A 126 7.49 -7.23 0.71
C THR A 126 7.67 -7.55 2.18
N GLY A 127 6.64 -7.21 2.98
CA GLY A 127 6.52 -7.61 4.37
C GLY A 127 6.92 -6.57 5.40
N MET A 128 6.16 -6.54 6.51
CA MET A 128 6.39 -5.69 7.68
C MET A 128 7.32 -6.34 8.70
N ALA A 129 6.97 -7.54 9.16
CA ALA A 129 7.70 -8.29 10.18
C ALA A 129 8.76 -9.21 9.57
N SER A 130 8.39 -9.93 8.51
CA SER A 130 9.33 -10.75 7.72
C SER A 130 9.61 -10.03 6.40
N ARG A 131 10.80 -9.51 6.25
CA ARG A 131 11.21 -8.83 5.01
C ARG A 131 11.63 -9.87 3.99
N ARG A 132 10.85 -10.00 2.92
CA ARG A 132 11.25 -10.71 1.72
C ARG A 132 11.74 -9.69 0.70
N THR A 133 12.96 -9.88 0.23
CA THR A 133 13.50 -9.10 -0.88
C THR A 133 13.76 -10.08 -2.02
N LEU A 134 13.18 -9.79 -3.18
CA LEU A 134 13.42 -10.53 -4.40
C LEU A 134 14.17 -9.61 -5.36
N ASP A 135 15.38 -10.04 -5.72
CA ASP A 135 16.23 -9.40 -6.71
C ASP A 135 16.33 -10.31 -7.93
N VAL A 136 15.67 -9.94 -9.01
CA VAL A 136 15.75 -10.69 -10.27
C VAL A 136 16.43 -9.83 -11.31
N ILE A 137 17.60 -10.31 -11.79
CA ILE A 137 18.31 -9.66 -12.89
C ILE A 137 17.43 -9.74 -14.14
N LEU A 138 17.30 -8.66 -14.91
CA LEU A 138 16.42 -8.56 -16.08
C LEU A 138 16.69 -9.67 -17.11
N THR A 139 17.94 -10.08 -17.28
CA THR A 139 18.32 -11.19 -18.17
C THR A 139 17.82 -12.57 -17.71
N ARG A 140 17.41 -12.69 -16.45
CA ARG A 140 16.83 -13.93 -15.87
C ARG A 140 15.32 -13.89 -15.76
N VAL A 141 14.67 -12.79 -16.15
CA VAL A 141 13.21 -12.69 -16.20
C VAL A 141 12.72 -13.40 -17.46
N GLU A 142 12.06 -14.54 -17.28
CA GLU A 142 11.52 -15.35 -18.37
C GLU A 142 10.16 -14.84 -18.84
N SER A 143 9.28 -14.53 -17.90
CA SER A 143 7.97 -13.99 -18.23
C SER A 143 7.38 -13.16 -17.08
N ILE A 144 6.54 -12.19 -17.46
CA ILE A 144 5.72 -11.40 -16.52
C ILE A 144 4.27 -11.52 -16.92
N GLY A 145 3.49 -12.16 -16.02
CA GLY A 145 2.04 -12.23 -16.10
C GLY A 145 1.39 -11.08 -15.34
N VAL A 146 0.25 -10.61 -15.82
CA VAL A 146 -0.61 -9.68 -15.11
C VAL A 146 -2.02 -10.23 -15.12
N GLU A 147 -2.59 -10.38 -13.94
CA GLU A 147 -3.97 -10.80 -13.74
C GLU A 147 -4.76 -9.65 -13.12
N GLU A 148 -5.80 -9.23 -13.82
CA GLU A 148 -6.70 -8.16 -13.38
C GLU A 148 -8.12 -8.70 -13.30
N THR A 149 -8.73 -8.58 -12.13
CA THR A 149 -10.17 -8.82 -11.99
C THR A 149 -10.97 -7.66 -12.59
N VAL A 150 -12.26 -7.86 -12.87
CA VAL A 150 -13.11 -6.79 -13.40
C VAL A 150 -13.05 -5.52 -12.55
N PRO A 151 -13.23 -5.59 -11.21
CA PRO A 151 -13.07 -4.41 -10.36
C PRO A 151 -11.62 -3.91 -10.32
N GLY A 152 -10.63 -4.81 -10.44
CA GLY A 152 -9.21 -4.44 -10.51
C GLY A 152 -8.89 -3.58 -11.71
N ARG A 153 -9.43 -3.94 -12.88
CA ARG A 153 -9.28 -3.19 -14.13
C ARG A 153 -9.92 -1.80 -14.07
N MET A 154 -11.10 -1.69 -13.44
CA MET A 154 -11.79 -0.40 -13.28
C MET A 154 -11.07 0.53 -12.31
N LEU A 155 -10.48 -0.02 -11.25
CA LEU A 155 -9.83 0.73 -10.17
C LEU A 155 -8.31 0.85 -10.35
N GLY A 156 -7.72 0.20 -11.37
CA GLY A 156 -6.29 0.29 -11.68
C GLY A 156 -5.40 -0.54 -10.74
N TYR A 157 -5.87 -1.72 -10.27
CA TYR A 157 -5.05 -2.64 -9.50
C TYR A 157 -5.11 -4.06 -10.05
N GLY A 158 -4.07 -4.85 -9.79
CA GLY A 158 -4.02 -6.24 -10.20
C GLY A 158 -2.92 -7.03 -9.50
N THR A 159 -2.75 -8.25 -9.95
CA THR A 159 -1.72 -9.18 -9.49
C THR A 159 -0.63 -9.29 -10.55
N VAL A 160 0.61 -9.12 -10.14
CA VAL A 160 1.79 -9.31 -10.98
C VAL A 160 2.43 -10.65 -10.64
N ILE A 161 2.70 -11.45 -11.66
CA ILE A 161 3.37 -12.75 -11.54
C ILE A 161 4.71 -12.64 -12.26
N VAL A 162 5.79 -12.73 -11.51
CA VAL A 162 7.17 -12.69 -12.06
C VAL A 162 7.72 -14.10 -12.07
N ARG A 163 8.15 -14.57 -13.23
CA ARG A 163 8.81 -15.87 -13.40
C ARG A 163 10.24 -15.67 -13.87
N GLY A 164 11.18 -16.14 -13.08
CA GLY A 164 12.60 -16.17 -13.42
C GLY A 164 13.02 -17.54 -13.92
N THR A 165 14.14 -17.62 -14.65
CA THR A 165 14.71 -18.88 -15.16
C THR A 165 15.04 -19.85 -14.04
N GLY A 166 14.36 -21.01 -14.03
CA GLY A 166 14.58 -22.08 -13.06
C GLY A 166 13.97 -21.88 -11.68
N GLY A 167 13.14 -20.81 -11.49
CA GLY A 167 12.48 -20.50 -10.21
C GLY A 167 10.96 -20.75 -10.22
N THR A 168 10.39 -20.87 -9.01
CA THR A 168 8.94 -20.83 -8.84
C THR A 168 8.41 -19.44 -9.17
N PRO A 169 7.22 -19.32 -9.80
CA PRO A 169 6.62 -18.02 -10.06
C PRO A 169 6.29 -17.31 -8.74
N GLU A 170 6.73 -16.08 -8.62
CA GLU A 170 6.42 -15.22 -7.47
C GLU A 170 5.24 -14.31 -7.82
N THR A 171 4.23 -14.34 -6.95
CA THR A 171 2.96 -13.65 -7.16
C THR A 171 2.81 -12.48 -6.20
N PHE A 172 2.53 -11.29 -6.74
CA PHE A 172 2.36 -10.04 -5.99
C PHE A 172 0.97 -9.46 -6.24
N ALA A 173 0.11 -9.58 -5.24
CA ALA A 173 -1.27 -9.13 -5.34
C ALA A 173 -1.44 -7.63 -5.00
N MET A 174 -2.52 -7.04 -5.50
CA MET A 174 -2.96 -5.67 -5.17
C MET A 174 -1.94 -4.56 -5.51
N ILE A 175 -1.22 -4.74 -6.61
CA ILE A 175 -0.25 -3.75 -7.12
C ILE A 175 -1.00 -2.67 -7.90
N ALA A 176 -0.63 -1.41 -7.69
CA ALA A 176 -1.15 -0.29 -8.48
C ALA A 176 -0.50 -0.27 -9.87
N HIS A 177 -1.32 -0.03 -10.91
CA HIS A 177 -0.88 0.07 -12.32
C HIS A 177 -0.02 -1.11 -12.81
N PRO A 178 -0.52 -2.36 -12.71
CA PRO A 178 0.29 -3.55 -13.00
C PRO A 178 0.70 -3.64 -14.49
N GLN A 179 -0.08 -3.07 -15.41
CA GLN A 179 0.25 -3.03 -16.84
C GLN A 179 1.44 -2.11 -17.13
N GLU A 180 1.54 -0.98 -16.44
CA GLU A 180 2.68 -0.07 -16.56
C GLU A 180 3.96 -0.73 -16.04
N PHE A 181 3.86 -1.46 -14.93
CA PHE A 181 4.97 -2.24 -14.41
C PHE A 181 5.46 -3.29 -15.43
N ARG A 182 4.54 -4.08 -16.00
CA ARG A 182 4.84 -5.06 -17.03
C ARG A 182 5.53 -4.40 -18.22
N ARG A 183 4.99 -3.27 -18.71
CA ARG A 183 5.54 -2.53 -19.84
C ARG A 183 6.96 -2.04 -19.55
N ALA A 184 7.20 -1.46 -18.38
CA ALA A 184 8.51 -0.99 -17.97
C ALA A 184 9.56 -2.12 -17.97
N VAL A 185 9.20 -3.32 -17.50
CA VAL A 185 10.12 -4.46 -17.54
C VAL A 185 10.35 -4.94 -18.98
N GLN A 186 9.30 -5.07 -19.79
CA GLN A 186 9.43 -5.51 -21.18
C GLN A 186 10.30 -4.55 -22.02
N GLU A 187 10.16 -3.25 -21.83
CA GLU A 187 10.99 -2.26 -22.52
C GLU A 187 12.47 -2.39 -22.15
N GLN A 188 12.80 -2.72 -20.91
CA GLN A 188 14.19 -2.89 -20.49
C GLN A 188 14.78 -4.23 -20.96
N THR A 189 14.02 -5.32 -20.86
CA THR A 189 14.45 -6.62 -21.36
C THR A 189 14.73 -6.58 -22.88
N GLY A 190 13.87 -5.87 -23.64
CA GLY A 190 14.08 -5.69 -25.09
C GLY A 190 15.33 -4.86 -25.42
N ARG A 191 15.66 -3.83 -24.64
CA ARG A 191 16.87 -3.02 -24.84
C ARG A 191 18.16 -3.79 -24.57
N GLU A 192 18.18 -4.64 -23.55
CA GLU A 192 19.35 -5.46 -23.23
C GLU A 192 19.63 -6.50 -24.33
N GLN A 193 18.59 -7.08 -24.93
CA GLN A 193 18.74 -8.04 -26.03
C GLN A 193 19.33 -7.41 -27.30
N ILE A 194 18.97 -6.15 -27.59
CA ILE A 194 19.50 -5.42 -28.76
C ILE A 194 20.93 -4.94 -28.51
N GLY A 195 21.30 -4.62 -27.27
CA GLY A 195 22.63 -4.13 -26.91
C GLY A 195 23.70 -5.23 -26.76
N SER A 196 23.31 -6.50 -26.80
CA SER A 196 24.21 -7.67 -26.68
C SER A 196 24.65 -8.25 -28.03
N HIS A 197 24.26 -7.65 -29.13
CA HIS A 197 24.72 -7.93 -30.48
C HIS A 197 25.63 -6.81 -30.98
#